data_9d4ee9155be2ea0a93fe60abd9309821
#
_entry.id   9d4ee9155be2ea0a93fe60abd9309821
#
_cell.length_a   1.000
_cell.length_b   1.000
_cell.length_c   1.000
_cell.angle_alpha   90.00
_cell.angle_beta   90.00
_cell.angle_gamma   90.00
#
_symmetry.space_group_name_H-M   'P 1'
#
loop_
_entity.id
_entity.type
_entity.pdbx_description
1 polymer ?
#
loop_
_entity_poly.entity_id
_entity_poly.type
_entity_poly.pdbx_seq_one_letter_code
_entity_poly.pdbx_strand_id
1 'polypeptide(L)'
;GEIRFVETKFLSKLDNEIANNFREVVFEDKVYFNKTKINTQINFKMAKFKNNVEFVNLHNNVSFNNVNFKGIVNFENLNINTLNFKNVIFNNIVSFDNIRFDNNCKPNFENCTFSDQFNIEHKYIEYKFDEIEKTQEYDKLLNYRDLFRKLKSNRIAHHNLIDASELRAQELYARELELKHKENKSLKEKIERWQLVFYRKLCDHHTDLLLNLKWLVVVIGLFALLYFASRMIQDISLLKALNQYGVCLSIVGVFNLLCLYWFGCIKKFDFFVYLNLIVVLWVICYMPKIIFGIVNIIGDKSYNGFENALITIYTILLALVLFSLQKTARKNSIVPS
;
A
#
# COMPACT_ATOMS: atom_id res chain seq x y z
N GLY A 1 34.76 -4.75 -29.55
CA GLY A 1 35.48 -5.35 -28.39
C GLY A 1 34.62 -5.38 -27.15
N GLU A 2 35.10 -6.03 -26.09
CA GLU A 2 34.44 -6.05 -24.79
C GLU A 2 35.29 -5.27 -23.79
N ILE A 3 34.63 -4.53 -22.89
CA ILE A 3 35.31 -3.80 -21.81
C ILE A 3 35.02 -4.56 -20.51
N ARG A 4 36.09 -5.03 -19.85
CA ARG A 4 35.96 -5.84 -18.65
C ARG A 4 36.68 -5.20 -17.47
N PHE A 5 35.94 -4.93 -16.39
CA PHE A 5 36.46 -4.54 -15.09
C PHE A 5 36.29 -5.74 -14.16
N VAL A 6 37.32 -6.56 -14.02
CA VAL A 6 37.32 -7.79 -13.21
C VAL A 6 38.19 -7.57 -11.99
N GLU A 7 37.66 -7.86 -10.79
CA GLU A 7 38.34 -7.68 -9.51
C GLU A 7 38.97 -6.28 -9.32
N THR A 8 38.44 -5.30 -10.02
CA THR A 8 38.92 -3.92 -10.02
C THR A 8 38.52 -3.25 -8.70
N LYS A 9 39.44 -2.52 -8.10
CA LYS A 9 39.18 -1.71 -6.91
C LYS A 9 39.15 -0.24 -7.30
N PHE A 10 37.99 0.39 -7.21
CA PHE A 10 37.87 1.83 -7.31
C PHE A 10 38.06 2.46 -5.92
N LEU A 11 39.23 2.98 -5.65
CA LEU A 11 39.61 3.59 -4.39
C LEU A 11 39.65 5.10 -4.54
N SER A 12 39.00 5.88 -3.67
CA SER A 12 39.35 7.30 -3.53
C SER A 12 40.48 7.46 -2.53
N LYS A 13 41.45 8.31 -2.85
CA LYS A 13 42.28 8.90 -1.82
C LYS A 13 41.48 9.99 -1.14
N LEU A 14 41.64 10.05 0.18
CA LEU A 14 41.04 11.02 1.10
C LEU A 14 41.06 12.45 0.51
N ASP A 15 39.99 13.17 0.82
CA ASP A 15 39.83 14.60 0.69
C ASP A 15 39.79 15.16 -0.74
N ASN A 16 38.59 15.42 -1.19
CA ASN A 16 38.16 16.13 -2.39
C ASN A 16 37.90 15.33 -3.67
N GLU A 17 36.60 14.97 -3.86
CA GLU A 17 35.81 14.95 -5.11
C GLU A 17 36.37 14.27 -6.39
N ILE A 18 37.37 13.44 -6.35
CA ILE A 18 37.67 12.61 -7.50
C ILE A 18 37.03 11.21 -7.30
N ALA A 19 35.71 11.17 -7.40
CA ALA A 19 35.01 9.93 -7.69
C ALA A 19 35.54 9.38 -9.02
N ASN A 20 35.73 8.07 -9.11
CA ASN A 20 36.03 7.42 -10.37
C ASN A 20 34.97 7.84 -11.40
N ASN A 21 35.38 8.60 -12.42
CA ASN A 21 34.49 9.42 -13.20
C ASN A 21 34.32 8.86 -14.61
N PHE A 22 33.15 8.24 -14.86
CA PHE A 22 32.70 7.84 -16.20
C PHE A 22 31.68 8.84 -16.77
N ARG A 23 31.77 10.09 -16.39
CA ARG A 23 30.88 11.14 -16.87
C ARG A 23 31.01 11.32 -18.39
N GLU A 24 29.85 11.36 -19.05
CA GLU A 24 29.75 11.59 -20.50
C GLU A 24 30.42 10.51 -21.37
N VAL A 25 30.85 9.40 -20.78
CA VAL A 25 31.48 8.29 -21.51
C VAL A 25 30.41 7.54 -22.33
N VAL A 26 30.77 7.23 -23.57
CA VAL A 26 29.98 6.38 -24.45
C VAL A 26 30.65 5.02 -24.54
N PHE A 27 29.98 4.01 -24.01
CA PHE A 27 30.38 2.62 -24.12
C PHE A 27 29.73 2.03 -25.38
N GLU A 28 30.50 1.80 -26.40
CA GLU A 28 30.02 1.28 -27.70
C GLU A 28 29.75 -0.21 -27.65
N ASP A 29 30.60 -0.95 -26.93
CA ASP A 29 30.56 -2.40 -26.81
C ASP A 29 30.03 -2.87 -25.47
N LYS A 30 29.96 -4.20 -25.25
CA LYS A 30 29.55 -4.81 -24.00
C LYS A 30 30.47 -4.43 -22.85
N VAL A 31 29.90 -4.16 -21.68
CA VAL A 31 30.65 -3.78 -20.48
C VAL A 31 30.34 -4.74 -19.34
N TYR A 32 31.39 -5.23 -18.70
CA TYR A 32 31.31 -6.16 -17.58
C TYR A 32 31.98 -5.57 -16.34
N PHE A 33 31.22 -5.39 -15.27
CA PHE A 33 31.76 -5.11 -13.94
C PHE A 33 31.57 -6.37 -13.09
N ASN A 34 32.66 -7.10 -12.83
CA ASN A 34 32.60 -8.33 -12.05
C ASN A 34 33.54 -8.28 -10.84
N LYS A 35 33.00 -8.60 -9.65
CA LYS A 35 33.72 -8.54 -8.37
C LYS A 35 34.41 -7.19 -8.13
N THR A 36 33.83 -6.14 -8.65
CA THR A 36 34.38 -4.79 -8.56
C THR A 36 34.06 -4.20 -7.18
N LYS A 37 35.08 -3.90 -6.40
CA LYS A 37 34.91 -3.23 -5.10
C LYS A 37 34.85 -1.72 -5.32
N ILE A 38 33.69 -1.16 -5.03
CA ILE A 38 33.45 0.28 -5.12
C ILE A 38 33.48 0.83 -3.69
N ASN A 39 34.64 1.27 -3.22
CA ASN A 39 34.75 1.91 -1.90
C ASN A 39 34.31 3.37 -1.93
N THR A 40 33.96 3.88 -3.10
CA THR A 40 33.57 5.26 -3.35
C THR A 40 32.46 5.33 -4.36
N GLN A 41 31.81 6.47 -4.46
CA GLN A 41 30.77 6.68 -5.44
C GLN A 41 31.37 6.66 -6.86
N ILE A 42 30.90 5.75 -7.73
CA ILE A 42 31.18 5.81 -9.17
C ILE A 42 30.19 6.77 -9.80
N ASN A 43 30.73 7.71 -10.58
CA ASN A 43 29.91 8.68 -11.27
C ASN A 43 29.73 8.29 -12.75
N PHE A 44 28.52 7.81 -13.10
CA PHE A 44 28.11 7.54 -14.47
C PHE A 44 27.24 8.67 -15.05
N LYS A 45 27.42 9.90 -14.58
CA LYS A 45 26.57 11.01 -15.04
C LYS A 45 26.66 11.21 -16.53
N MET A 46 25.53 11.18 -17.23
CA MET A 46 25.42 11.34 -18.70
C MET A 46 26.12 10.23 -19.51
N ALA A 47 26.47 9.12 -18.91
CA ALA A 47 27.02 7.97 -19.61
C ALA A 47 25.98 7.31 -20.54
N LYS A 48 26.42 6.75 -21.63
CA LYS A 48 25.60 6.03 -22.60
C LYS A 48 26.14 4.63 -22.81
N PHE A 49 25.36 3.63 -22.51
CA PHE A 49 25.70 2.23 -22.80
C PHE A 49 24.92 1.81 -24.05
N LYS A 50 25.62 1.66 -25.17
CA LYS A 50 25.00 1.29 -26.46
C LYS A 50 24.73 -0.19 -26.57
N ASN A 51 25.44 -1.02 -25.81
CA ASN A 51 25.33 -2.46 -25.80
C ASN A 51 25.03 -2.98 -24.38
N ASN A 52 25.01 -4.29 -24.18
CA ASN A 52 24.72 -4.92 -22.91
C ASN A 52 25.73 -4.54 -21.82
N VAL A 53 25.24 -4.42 -20.59
CA VAL A 53 26.07 -4.17 -19.43
C VAL A 53 25.70 -5.12 -18.30
N GLU A 54 26.70 -5.67 -17.64
CA GLU A 54 26.54 -6.56 -16.51
C GLU A 54 27.26 -5.99 -15.29
N PHE A 55 26.51 -5.87 -14.21
CA PHE A 55 27.01 -5.51 -12.88
C PHE A 55 26.88 -6.71 -11.97
N VAL A 56 27.98 -7.41 -11.73
CA VAL A 56 27.98 -8.66 -10.97
C VAL A 56 28.87 -8.54 -9.73
N ASN A 57 28.35 -8.97 -8.57
CA ASN A 57 29.08 -8.95 -7.29
C ASN A 57 29.62 -7.54 -6.93
N LEU A 58 28.83 -6.49 -7.16
CA LEU A 58 29.17 -5.13 -6.70
C LEU A 58 28.85 -4.96 -5.22
N HIS A 59 29.67 -4.15 -4.55
CA HIS A 59 29.50 -3.79 -3.16
C HIS A 59 29.45 -2.28 -2.98
N ASN A 60 28.72 -1.81 -1.96
CA ASN A 60 28.58 -0.41 -1.52
C ASN A 60 27.59 0.44 -2.33
N ASN A 61 27.90 1.73 -2.52
CA ASN A 61 26.96 2.71 -3.05
C ASN A 61 27.14 2.90 -4.56
N VAL A 62 26.08 2.73 -5.32
CA VAL A 62 26.07 2.95 -6.77
C VAL A 62 25.00 3.96 -7.16
N SER A 63 25.35 4.94 -7.98
CA SER A 63 24.43 5.96 -8.45
C SER A 63 24.56 6.19 -9.96
N PHE A 64 23.42 6.16 -10.63
CA PHE A 64 23.31 6.46 -12.05
C PHE A 64 22.48 7.74 -12.21
N ASN A 65 23.04 8.74 -12.88
CA ASN A 65 22.38 10.02 -13.09
C ASN A 65 22.44 10.43 -14.56
N ASN A 66 21.27 10.66 -15.16
CA ASN A 66 21.13 10.97 -16.60
C ASN A 66 21.77 9.90 -17.50
N VAL A 67 21.56 8.62 -17.19
CA VAL A 67 22.17 7.49 -17.92
C VAL A 67 21.18 6.89 -18.91
N ASN A 68 21.67 6.49 -20.06
CA ASN A 68 20.88 5.80 -21.07
C ASN A 68 21.46 4.40 -21.33
N PHE A 69 20.68 3.37 -20.98
CA PHE A 69 20.96 1.97 -21.27
C PHE A 69 20.17 1.53 -22.50
N LYS A 70 20.84 1.32 -23.63
CA LYS A 70 20.22 0.83 -24.87
C LYS A 70 20.18 -0.70 -24.95
N GLY A 71 21.18 -1.38 -24.40
CA GLY A 71 21.26 -2.82 -24.33
C GLY A 71 20.61 -3.42 -23.10
N ILE A 72 20.77 -4.72 -22.94
CA ILE A 72 20.35 -5.47 -21.75
C ILE A 72 21.20 -5.06 -20.55
N VAL A 73 20.54 -4.85 -19.41
CA VAL A 73 21.21 -4.51 -18.16
C VAL A 73 20.96 -5.63 -17.13
N ASN A 74 22.03 -6.24 -16.66
CA ASN A 74 21.95 -7.25 -15.64
C ASN A 74 22.63 -6.77 -14.35
N PHE A 75 21.85 -6.75 -13.27
CA PHE A 75 22.32 -6.53 -11.90
C PHE A 75 22.22 -7.85 -11.16
N GLU A 76 23.34 -8.50 -10.88
CA GLU A 76 23.36 -9.83 -10.29
C GLU A 76 24.26 -9.91 -9.06
N ASN A 77 23.79 -10.63 -8.03
CA ASN A 77 24.52 -10.90 -6.79
C ASN A 77 25.07 -9.63 -6.12
N LEU A 78 24.27 -8.56 -6.13
CA LEU A 78 24.69 -7.29 -5.55
C LEU A 78 24.49 -7.29 -4.04
N ASN A 79 25.51 -6.78 -3.31
CA ASN A 79 25.40 -6.47 -1.89
C ASN A 79 25.64 -4.96 -1.71
N ILE A 80 24.56 -4.20 -1.70
CA ILE A 80 24.59 -2.75 -1.88
C ILE A 80 23.89 -2.05 -0.72
N ASN A 81 24.51 -0.99 -0.22
CA ASN A 81 23.91 -0.12 0.79
C ASN A 81 22.90 0.85 0.14
N THR A 82 23.26 1.45 -0.98
CA THR A 82 22.36 2.34 -1.73
C THR A 82 22.50 2.16 -3.23
N LEU A 83 21.36 2.10 -3.94
CA LEU A 83 21.29 2.04 -5.39
C LEU A 83 20.34 3.14 -5.87
N ASN A 84 20.89 4.16 -6.53
CA ASN A 84 20.14 5.32 -6.96
C ASN A 84 20.12 5.45 -8.48
N PHE A 85 18.93 5.60 -9.05
CA PHE A 85 18.71 5.89 -10.44
C PHE A 85 17.95 7.21 -10.55
N LYS A 86 18.57 8.22 -11.17
CA LYS A 86 17.96 9.52 -11.41
C LYS A 86 18.01 9.87 -12.88
N ASN A 87 16.85 10.14 -13.49
CA ASN A 87 16.73 10.41 -14.93
C ASN A 87 17.35 9.32 -15.80
N VAL A 88 17.10 8.05 -15.48
CA VAL A 88 17.66 6.90 -16.19
C VAL A 88 16.65 6.33 -17.17
N ILE A 89 17.13 5.99 -18.37
CA ILE A 89 16.32 5.37 -19.42
C ILE A 89 16.82 3.94 -19.62
N PHE A 90 15.94 2.99 -19.39
CA PHE A 90 16.13 1.58 -19.69
C PHE A 90 15.34 1.22 -20.96
N ASN A 91 16.03 1.03 -22.08
CA ASN A 91 15.37 0.75 -23.36
C ASN A 91 15.17 -0.75 -23.64
N ASN A 92 15.82 -1.62 -22.86
CA ASN A 92 15.80 -3.06 -23.07
C ASN A 92 15.59 -3.80 -21.74
N ILE A 93 15.76 -5.11 -21.74
CA ILE A 93 15.61 -5.98 -20.57
C ILE A 93 16.49 -5.48 -19.42
N VAL A 94 15.90 -5.40 -18.24
CA VAL A 94 16.61 -5.15 -16.99
C VAL A 94 16.30 -6.25 -16.02
N SER A 95 17.33 -6.93 -15.51
CA SER A 95 17.20 -7.94 -14.48
C SER A 95 17.93 -7.54 -13.20
N PHE A 96 17.30 -7.84 -12.06
CA PHE A 96 17.84 -7.67 -10.72
C PHE A 96 17.79 -9.02 -10.00
N ASP A 97 18.80 -9.87 -10.27
CA ASP A 97 18.84 -11.22 -9.74
C ASP A 97 19.72 -11.31 -8.48
N ASN A 98 19.22 -11.98 -7.43
CA ASN A 98 19.95 -12.19 -6.17
C ASN A 98 20.52 -10.91 -5.52
N ILE A 99 19.78 -9.80 -5.59
CA ILE A 99 20.18 -8.56 -4.93
C ILE A 99 19.90 -8.64 -3.43
N ARG A 100 20.84 -8.14 -2.64
CA ARG A 100 20.66 -7.91 -1.21
C ARG A 100 20.96 -6.46 -0.86
N PHE A 101 20.03 -5.82 -0.22
CA PHE A 101 20.22 -4.47 0.32
C PHE A 101 20.46 -4.55 1.83
N ASP A 102 21.51 -3.92 2.31
CA ASP A 102 21.77 -3.79 3.73
C ASP A 102 20.73 -2.86 4.39
N ASN A 103 20.38 -3.15 5.65
CA ASN A 103 19.51 -2.31 6.47
C ASN A 103 18.11 -1.99 5.87
N ASN A 104 17.49 -2.92 5.12
CA ASN A 104 16.19 -2.71 4.47
C ASN A 104 16.16 -1.49 3.53
N CYS A 105 17.28 -1.07 3.01
CA CYS A 105 17.32 -0.06 1.95
C CYS A 105 16.62 -0.58 0.69
N LYS A 106 16.02 0.33 -0.05
CA LYS A 106 15.36 0.03 -1.34
C LYS A 106 16.03 0.82 -2.45
N PRO A 107 16.06 0.29 -3.69
CA PRO A 107 16.55 1.07 -4.83
C PRO A 107 15.68 2.31 -5.02
N ASN A 108 16.31 3.44 -5.22
CA ASN A 108 15.62 4.70 -5.48
C ASN A 108 15.54 4.95 -6.98
N PHE A 109 14.33 5.13 -7.50
CA PHE A 109 14.08 5.46 -8.90
C PHE A 109 13.43 6.85 -8.99
N GLU A 110 14.19 7.84 -9.44
CA GLU A 110 13.71 9.21 -9.63
C GLU A 110 13.65 9.53 -11.12
N ASN A 111 12.46 9.81 -11.63
CA ASN A 111 12.23 10.18 -13.03
C ASN A 111 12.82 9.17 -14.04
N CYS A 112 12.62 7.86 -13.78
CA CYS A 112 13.12 6.80 -14.64
C CYS A 112 12.10 6.37 -15.69
N THR A 113 12.59 5.88 -16.82
CA THR A 113 11.78 5.22 -17.85
C THR A 113 12.17 3.75 -17.89
N PHE A 114 11.17 2.87 -17.82
CA PHE A 114 11.38 1.42 -17.81
C PHE A 114 10.92 0.81 -19.12
N SER A 115 11.64 -0.23 -19.58
CA SER A 115 11.18 -1.10 -20.65
C SER A 115 10.03 -2.01 -20.14
N ASP A 116 9.34 -2.65 -21.06
CA ASP A 116 8.32 -3.64 -20.71
C ASP A 116 8.90 -4.84 -19.95
N GLN A 117 10.18 -5.14 -20.13
CA GLN A 117 10.88 -6.25 -19.48
C GLN A 117 11.78 -5.77 -18.33
N PHE A 118 11.16 -5.15 -17.33
CA PHE A 118 11.84 -4.70 -16.12
C PHE A 118 11.55 -5.68 -14.99
N ASN A 119 12.53 -6.52 -14.65
CA ASN A 119 12.40 -7.58 -13.65
C ASN A 119 13.12 -7.21 -12.35
N ILE A 120 12.33 -6.95 -11.31
CA ILE A 120 12.80 -6.72 -9.94
C ILE A 120 11.83 -7.42 -8.98
N GLU A 121 12.33 -8.02 -7.90
CA GLU A 121 11.48 -8.62 -6.87
C GLU A 121 10.59 -7.56 -6.22
N HIS A 122 9.31 -7.90 -6.03
CA HIS A 122 8.30 -6.98 -5.49
C HIS A 122 8.69 -6.36 -4.15
N LYS A 123 9.30 -7.15 -3.26
CA LYS A 123 9.76 -6.70 -1.93
C LYS A 123 10.67 -5.46 -1.95
N TYR A 124 11.41 -5.22 -3.04
CA TYR A 124 12.30 -4.07 -3.18
C TYR A 124 11.61 -2.80 -3.69
N ILE A 125 10.40 -2.94 -4.21
CA ILE A 125 9.60 -1.83 -4.74
C ILE A 125 8.28 -1.63 -3.98
N GLU A 126 8.05 -2.43 -2.94
CA GLU A 126 6.92 -2.30 -2.05
C GLU A 126 7.17 -1.18 -1.02
N TYR A 127 6.27 -0.20 -0.95
CA TYR A 127 6.30 0.90 0.02
C TYR A 127 4.99 0.93 0.80
N LYS A 128 5.10 0.98 2.12
CA LYS A 128 3.95 1.19 3.00
C LYS A 128 3.57 2.67 3.02
N PHE A 129 2.30 2.94 3.34
CA PHE A 129 1.79 4.31 3.43
C PHE A 129 2.67 5.21 4.31
N ASP A 130 3.06 4.73 5.50
CA ASP A 130 3.88 5.49 6.46
C ASP A 130 5.29 5.82 5.93
N GLU A 131 5.84 4.98 5.04
CA GLU A 131 7.14 5.23 4.40
C GLU A 131 7.04 6.38 3.40
N ILE A 132 5.96 6.38 2.60
CA ILE A 132 5.71 7.44 1.61
C ILE A 132 5.33 8.75 2.34
N GLU A 133 4.56 8.66 3.45
CA GLU A 133 4.14 9.83 4.23
C GLU A 133 5.31 10.61 4.86
N LYS A 134 6.42 9.95 5.17
CA LYS A 134 7.65 10.61 5.63
C LYS A 134 8.23 11.57 4.60
N THR A 135 7.89 11.37 3.33
CA THR A 135 8.30 12.25 2.24
C THR A 135 7.36 13.45 2.19
N GLN A 136 7.81 14.61 2.64
CA GLN A 136 7.00 15.84 2.68
C GLN A 136 7.10 16.67 1.39
N GLU A 137 8.04 16.36 0.52
CA GLU A 137 8.30 17.09 -0.71
C GLU A 137 7.29 16.71 -1.81
N TYR A 138 6.56 17.69 -2.31
CA TYR A 138 5.53 17.51 -3.33
C TYR A 138 6.06 16.83 -4.61
N ASP A 139 7.22 17.24 -5.10
CA ASP A 139 7.83 16.69 -6.31
C ASP A 139 8.23 15.22 -6.14
N LYS A 140 8.69 14.84 -4.97
CA LYS A 140 8.98 13.42 -4.66
C LYS A 140 7.70 12.59 -4.63
N LEU A 141 6.60 13.12 -4.14
CA LEU A 141 5.30 12.43 -4.16
C LEU A 141 4.78 12.22 -5.59
N LEU A 142 4.95 13.21 -6.47
CA LEU A 142 4.66 13.05 -7.90
C LEU A 142 5.51 11.96 -8.54
N ASN A 143 6.80 11.91 -8.21
CA ASN A 143 7.71 10.88 -8.69
C ASN A 143 7.29 9.48 -8.20
N TYR A 144 6.92 9.31 -6.93
CA TYR A 144 6.40 8.02 -6.42
C TYR A 144 5.14 7.57 -7.17
N ARG A 145 4.18 8.48 -7.40
CA ARG A 145 2.98 8.17 -8.15
C ARG A 145 3.28 7.70 -9.57
N ASP A 146 4.19 8.39 -10.27
CA ASP A 146 4.60 8.04 -11.62
C ASP A 146 5.36 6.71 -11.66
N LEU A 147 6.24 6.47 -10.69
CA LEU A 147 6.98 5.22 -10.51
C LEU A 147 6.02 4.03 -10.35
N PHE A 148 5.10 4.10 -9.40
CA PHE A 148 4.16 2.99 -9.17
C PHE A 148 3.25 2.74 -10.35
N ARG A 149 2.83 3.79 -11.07
CA ARG A 149 2.05 3.66 -12.30
C ARG A 149 2.82 2.92 -13.39
N LYS A 150 4.10 3.27 -13.62
CA LYS A 150 4.96 2.60 -14.60
C LYS A 150 5.24 1.15 -14.22
N LEU A 151 5.58 0.88 -12.97
CA LEU A 151 5.80 -0.48 -12.48
C LEU A 151 4.52 -1.33 -12.54
N LYS A 152 3.37 -0.75 -12.20
CA LYS A 152 2.07 -1.42 -12.35
C LYS A 152 1.83 -1.82 -13.82
N SER A 153 2.04 -0.92 -14.78
CA SER A 153 1.87 -1.21 -16.19
C SER A 153 2.79 -2.35 -16.66
N ASN A 154 4.04 -2.35 -16.19
CA ASN A 154 4.97 -3.44 -16.44
C ASN A 154 4.44 -4.78 -15.88
N ARG A 155 3.93 -4.83 -14.64
CA ARG A 155 3.37 -6.06 -14.06
C ARG A 155 2.13 -6.56 -14.80
N ILE A 156 1.28 -5.66 -15.27
CA ILE A 156 0.11 -6.00 -16.10
C ILE A 156 0.56 -6.63 -17.42
N ALA A 157 1.56 -6.06 -18.09
CA ALA A 157 2.11 -6.60 -19.33
C ALA A 157 2.65 -8.03 -19.17
N HIS A 158 3.13 -8.37 -17.97
CA HIS A 158 3.61 -9.72 -17.62
C HIS A 158 2.56 -10.61 -16.95
N HIS A 159 1.28 -10.23 -16.98
CA HIS A 159 0.17 -10.96 -16.35
C HIS A 159 0.34 -11.18 -14.83
N ASN A 160 1.21 -10.44 -14.17
CA ASN A 160 1.36 -10.48 -12.72
C ASN A 160 0.37 -9.53 -12.04
N LEU A 161 -0.88 -9.97 -11.94
CA LEU A 161 -1.99 -9.16 -11.44
C LEU A 161 -1.94 -8.94 -9.92
N ILE A 162 -1.27 -9.82 -9.19
CA ILE A 162 -1.12 -9.71 -7.74
C ILE A 162 -0.26 -8.49 -7.42
N ASP A 163 0.98 -8.45 -7.91
CA ASP A 163 1.89 -7.31 -7.70
C ASP A 163 1.31 -6.02 -8.29
N ALA A 164 0.63 -6.10 -9.45
CA ALA A 164 -0.03 -4.95 -10.05
C ALA A 164 -1.11 -4.35 -9.14
N SER A 165 -1.86 -5.18 -8.40
CA SER A 165 -2.87 -4.71 -7.46
C SER A 165 -2.26 -3.98 -6.26
N GLU A 166 -1.12 -4.44 -5.78
CA GLU A 166 -0.38 -3.81 -4.67
C GLU A 166 0.28 -2.51 -5.09
N LEU A 167 0.91 -2.47 -6.27
CA LEU A 167 1.44 -1.23 -6.86
C LEU A 167 0.34 -0.20 -7.13
N ARG A 168 -0.88 -0.64 -7.47
CA ARG A 168 -2.03 0.26 -7.56
C ARG A 168 -2.37 0.90 -6.21
N ALA A 169 -2.35 0.15 -5.12
CA ALA A 169 -2.59 0.71 -3.79
C ALA A 169 -1.52 1.76 -3.44
N GLN A 170 -0.25 1.48 -3.74
CA GLN A 170 0.85 2.41 -3.51
C GLN A 170 0.74 3.68 -4.39
N GLU A 171 0.29 3.55 -5.64
CA GLU A 171 -0.03 4.71 -6.50
C GLU A 171 -1.12 5.59 -5.86
N LEU A 172 -2.15 4.97 -5.25
CA LEU A 172 -3.24 5.69 -4.57
C LEU A 172 -2.76 6.33 -3.26
N TYR A 173 -1.82 5.71 -2.53
CA TYR A 173 -1.18 6.35 -1.36
C TYR A 173 -0.43 7.62 -1.77
N ALA A 174 0.40 7.53 -2.82
CA ALA A 174 1.12 8.68 -3.33
C ALA A 174 0.16 9.79 -3.79
N ARG A 175 -0.96 9.44 -4.44
CA ARG A 175 -1.99 10.39 -4.87
C ARG A 175 -2.71 11.04 -3.69
N GLU A 176 -3.03 10.29 -2.63
CA GLU A 176 -3.64 10.83 -1.41
C GLU A 176 -2.73 11.88 -0.77
N LEU A 177 -1.43 11.57 -0.66
CA LEU A 177 -0.44 12.45 -0.06
C LEU A 177 -0.14 13.66 -0.96
N GLU A 178 -0.06 13.49 -2.27
CA GLU A 178 0.01 14.60 -3.24
C GLU A 178 -1.15 15.58 -3.02
N LEU A 179 -2.38 15.08 -2.95
CA LEU A 179 -3.55 15.89 -2.67
C LEU A 179 -3.55 16.47 -1.25
N LYS A 180 -2.88 15.83 -0.29
CA LYS A 180 -2.70 16.37 1.07
C LYS A 180 -1.82 17.63 1.06
N HIS A 181 -0.73 17.61 0.29
CA HIS A 181 0.27 18.68 0.26
C HIS A 181 0.02 19.76 -0.79
N LYS A 182 -0.87 19.54 -1.74
CA LYS A 182 -1.24 20.56 -2.74
C LYS A 182 -1.90 21.75 -2.07
N GLU A 183 -1.44 22.97 -2.35
CA GLU A 183 -1.94 24.19 -1.71
C GLU A 183 -3.36 24.57 -2.19
N ASN A 184 -3.55 24.77 -3.49
CA ASN A 184 -4.83 25.18 -4.08
C ASN A 184 -5.62 23.97 -4.63
N LYS A 185 -6.56 23.45 -3.83
CA LYS A 185 -7.38 22.29 -4.19
C LYS A 185 -8.76 22.72 -4.70
N SER A 186 -9.13 22.22 -5.87
CA SER A 186 -10.51 22.31 -6.36
C SER A 186 -11.47 21.45 -5.50
N LEU A 187 -12.77 21.69 -5.58
CA LEU A 187 -13.77 20.86 -4.88
C LEU A 187 -13.66 19.39 -5.28
N LYS A 188 -13.43 19.12 -6.59
CA LYS A 188 -13.23 17.78 -7.11
C LYS A 188 -12.03 17.07 -6.43
N GLU A 189 -10.91 17.77 -6.28
CA GLU A 189 -9.71 17.22 -5.61
C GLU A 189 -9.91 17.01 -4.11
N LYS A 190 -10.70 17.86 -3.45
CA LYS A 190 -11.08 17.64 -2.05
C LYS A 190 -11.92 16.38 -1.89
N ILE A 191 -12.90 16.16 -2.76
CA ILE A 191 -13.75 14.96 -2.77
C ILE A 191 -12.90 13.73 -3.07
N GLU A 192 -12.03 13.79 -4.10
CA GLU A 192 -11.11 12.72 -4.45
C GLU A 192 -10.23 12.32 -3.25
N ARG A 193 -9.65 13.30 -2.53
CA ARG A 193 -8.85 13.04 -1.33
C ARG A 193 -9.67 12.34 -0.25
N TRP A 194 -10.90 12.81 0.03
CA TRP A 194 -11.78 12.17 1.00
C TRP A 194 -12.09 10.73 0.63
N GLN A 195 -12.35 10.48 -0.63
CA GLN A 195 -12.60 9.14 -1.16
C GLN A 195 -11.36 8.24 -0.99
N LEU A 196 -10.17 8.73 -1.30
CA LEU A 196 -8.92 7.98 -1.11
C LEU A 196 -8.68 7.62 0.36
N VAL A 197 -8.81 8.60 1.28
CA VAL A 197 -8.70 8.37 2.73
C VAL A 197 -9.72 7.34 3.21
N PHE A 198 -10.97 7.44 2.73
CA PHE A 198 -12.04 6.51 3.09
C PHE A 198 -11.69 5.08 2.68
N TYR A 199 -11.33 4.83 1.42
CA TYR A 199 -11.00 3.49 0.95
C TYR A 199 -9.71 2.94 1.57
N ARG A 200 -8.72 3.77 1.84
CA ARG A 200 -7.53 3.34 2.58
C ARG A 200 -7.89 2.86 3.99
N LYS A 201 -8.69 3.62 4.72
CA LYS A 201 -9.11 3.23 6.09
C LYS A 201 -10.06 2.04 6.12
N LEU A 202 -10.90 1.88 5.09
CA LEU A 202 -11.91 0.82 5.03
C LEU A 202 -11.31 -0.55 4.66
N CYS A 203 -10.43 -0.60 3.67
CA CYS A 203 -9.97 -1.84 3.07
C CYS A 203 -8.56 -1.76 2.45
N ASP A 204 -7.81 -0.73 2.82
CA ASP A 204 -6.49 -0.45 2.28
C ASP A 204 -6.45 -0.48 0.74
N HIS A 205 -7.35 0.30 0.13
CA HIS A 205 -7.56 0.36 -1.32
C HIS A 205 -7.83 -1.02 -1.97
N HIS A 206 -8.58 -1.88 -1.27
CA HIS A 206 -8.96 -3.23 -1.67
C HIS A 206 -7.81 -4.26 -1.61
N THR A 207 -6.80 -4.05 -0.78
CA THR A 207 -5.74 -5.02 -0.53
C THR A 207 -5.96 -5.81 0.76
N ASP A 208 -6.64 -5.25 1.75
CA ASP A 208 -6.86 -5.87 3.05
C ASP A 208 -8.33 -6.30 3.25
N LEU A 209 -8.58 -7.59 3.06
CA LEU A 209 -9.90 -8.22 3.27
C LEU A 209 -10.29 -8.23 4.76
N LEU A 210 -9.32 -8.49 5.65
CA LEU A 210 -9.58 -8.60 7.08
C LEU A 210 -9.99 -7.25 7.67
N LEU A 211 -9.32 -6.17 7.25
CA LEU A 211 -9.67 -4.81 7.66
C LEU A 211 -11.12 -4.47 7.24
N ASN A 212 -11.50 -4.85 6.01
CA ASN A 212 -12.86 -4.62 5.51
C ASN A 212 -13.90 -5.41 6.31
N LEU A 213 -13.61 -6.67 6.66
CA LEU A 213 -14.48 -7.49 7.49
C LEU A 213 -14.64 -6.90 8.92
N LYS A 214 -13.57 -6.36 9.50
CA LYS A 214 -13.62 -5.65 10.78
C LYS A 214 -14.57 -4.45 10.71
N TRP A 215 -14.52 -3.67 9.63
CA TRP A 215 -15.44 -2.55 9.45
C TRP A 215 -16.89 -2.99 9.24
N LEU A 216 -17.12 -4.13 8.57
CA LEU A 216 -18.46 -4.70 8.45
C LEU A 216 -19.07 -4.99 9.85
N VAL A 217 -18.29 -5.63 10.72
CA VAL A 217 -18.70 -5.90 12.11
C VAL A 217 -19.01 -4.61 12.87
N VAL A 218 -18.16 -3.59 12.72
CA VAL A 218 -18.34 -2.28 13.37
C VAL A 218 -19.62 -1.59 12.90
N VAL A 219 -19.86 -1.57 11.59
CA VAL A 219 -21.04 -0.90 11.01
C VAL A 219 -22.33 -1.56 11.50
N ILE A 220 -22.39 -2.89 11.48
CA ILE A 220 -23.58 -3.65 11.95
C ILE A 220 -23.76 -3.47 13.45
N GLY A 221 -22.69 -3.63 14.24
CA GLY A 221 -22.75 -3.55 15.70
C GLY A 221 -23.14 -2.15 16.20
N LEU A 222 -22.54 -1.11 15.63
CA LEU A 222 -22.85 0.27 16.00
C LEU A 222 -24.30 0.64 15.66
N PHE A 223 -24.77 0.24 14.47
CA PHE A 223 -26.16 0.43 14.09
C PHE A 223 -27.11 -0.27 15.06
N ALA A 224 -26.83 -1.54 15.38
CA ALA A 224 -27.67 -2.31 16.29
C ALA A 224 -27.73 -1.68 17.69
N LEU A 225 -26.60 -1.18 18.21
CA LEU A 225 -26.56 -0.47 19.50
C LEU A 225 -27.41 0.80 19.47
N LEU A 226 -27.27 1.63 18.45
CA LEU A 226 -28.03 2.89 18.32
C LEU A 226 -29.52 2.62 18.12
N TYR A 227 -29.85 1.64 17.31
CA TYR A 227 -31.24 1.25 17.06
C TYR A 227 -31.91 0.69 18.36
N PHE A 228 -31.18 -0.18 19.06
CA PHE A 228 -31.66 -0.73 20.32
C PHE A 228 -31.84 0.34 21.40
N ALA A 229 -30.87 1.26 21.50
CA ALA A 229 -30.95 2.41 22.42
C ALA A 229 -32.18 3.29 22.13
N SER A 230 -32.44 3.59 20.85
CA SER A 230 -33.64 4.36 20.44
C SER A 230 -34.94 3.66 20.86
N ARG A 231 -35.01 2.35 20.67
CA ARG A 231 -36.20 1.55 21.05
C ARG A 231 -36.39 1.44 22.57
N MET A 232 -35.29 1.32 23.33
CA MET A 232 -35.38 1.28 24.81
C MET A 232 -35.91 2.57 25.42
N ILE A 233 -35.62 3.72 24.80
CA ILE A 233 -36.17 5.01 25.24
C ILE A 233 -37.68 5.04 25.07
N GLN A 234 -38.23 4.31 24.09
CA GLN A 234 -39.66 4.26 23.81
C GLN A 234 -40.39 3.18 24.64
N ASP A 235 -39.76 2.04 24.87
CA ASP A 235 -40.32 0.91 25.56
C ASP A 235 -39.29 0.15 26.42
N ILE A 236 -39.26 0.43 27.71
CA ILE A 236 -38.36 -0.21 28.70
C ILE A 236 -38.63 -1.71 28.83
N SER A 237 -39.83 -2.19 28.44
CA SER A 237 -40.18 -3.61 28.53
C SER A 237 -39.27 -4.50 27.67
N LEU A 238 -38.59 -3.96 26.68
CA LEU A 238 -37.60 -4.67 25.87
C LEU A 238 -36.41 -5.22 26.69
N LEU A 239 -36.12 -4.63 27.85
CA LEU A 239 -35.11 -5.18 28.77
C LEU A 239 -35.48 -6.56 29.32
N LYS A 240 -36.78 -6.86 29.44
CA LYS A 240 -37.25 -8.17 29.92
C LYS A 240 -37.03 -9.30 28.91
N ALA A 241 -36.79 -8.94 27.63
CA ALA A 241 -36.48 -9.90 26.58
C ALA A 241 -35.00 -10.37 26.59
N LEU A 242 -34.15 -9.75 27.40
CA LEU A 242 -32.76 -10.15 27.52
C LEU A 242 -32.62 -11.42 28.34
N ASN A 243 -32.10 -12.47 27.72
CA ASN A 243 -31.83 -13.73 28.40
C ASN A 243 -30.69 -13.55 29.43
N GLN A 244 -30.93 -13.92 30.69
CA GLN A 244 -29.94 -13.80 31.77
C GLN A 244 -28.61 -14.48 31.47
N TYR A 245 -28.62 -15.66 30.87
CA TYR A 245 -27.38 -16.38 30.48
C TYR A 245 -26.58 -15.63 29.44
N GLY A 246 -27.25 -15.07 28.42
CA GLY A 246 -26.60 -14.27 27.41
C GLY A 246 -25.98 -12.98 27.98
N VAL A 247 -26.68 -12.33 28.93
CA VAL A 247 -26.18 -11.13 29.63
C VAL A 247 -24.92 -11.47 30.43
N CYS A 248 -24.95 -12.54 31.24
CA CYS A 248 -23.80 -12.99 32.01
C CYS A 248 -22.57 -13.32 31.09
N LEU A 249 -22.81 -14.05 30.00
CA LEU A 249 -21.74 -14.39 29.04
C LEU A 249 -21.13 -13.13 28.39
N SER A 250 -21.98 -12.16 28.06
CA SER A 250 -21.53 -10.90 27.48
C SER A 250 -20.71 -10.07 28.48
N ILE A 251 -21.13 -10.01 29.74
CA ILE A 251 -20.37 -9.32 30.79
C ILE A 251 -18.98 -9.96 30.96
N VAL A 252 -18.91 -11.29 31.03
CA VAL A 252 -17.68 -12.04 31.13
C VAL A 252 -16.81 -11.77 29.89
N GLY A 253 -17.40 -11.77 28.69
CA GLY A 253 -16.70 -11.45 27.43
C GLY A 253 -16.12 -10.05 27.42
N VAL A 254 -16.90 -9.04 27.80
CA VAL A 254 -16.44 -7.63 27.87
C VAL A 254 -15.34 -7.48 28.93
N PHE A 255 -15.49 -8.13 30.09
CA PHE A 255 -14.47 -8.11 31.14
C PHE A 255 -13.13 -8.69 30.65
N ASN A 256 -13.16 -9.85 30.00
CA ASN A 256 -11.96 -10.44 29.39
C ASN A 256 -11.34 -9.53 28.33
N LEU A 257 -12.14 -8.90 27.47
CA LEU A 257 -11.64 -7.94 26.47
C LEU A 257 -10.98 -6.73 27.13
N LEU A 258 -11.55 -6.21 28.22
CA LEU A 258 -10.97 -5.12 29.01
C LEU A 258 -9.62 -5.51 29.61
N CYS A 259 -9.51 -6.72 30.16
CA CYS A 259 -8.23 -7.24 30.66
C CYS A 259 -7.19 -7.33 29.54
N LEU A 260 -7.53 -7.93 28.39
CA LEU A 260 -6.62 -8.05 27.25
C LEU A 260 -6.18 -6.67 26.71
N TYR A 261 -7.08 -5.70 26.71
CA TYR A 261 -6.74 -4.33 26.33
C TYR A 261 -5.82 -3.66 27.34
N TRP A 262 -6.08 -3.83 28.66
CA TRP A 262 -5.26 -3.28 29.75
C TRP A 262 -3.83 -3.82 29.71
N PHE A 263 -3.66 -5.11 29.46
CA PHE A 263 -2.35 -5.75 29.30
C PHE A 263 -1.67 -5.45 27.95
N GLY A 264 -2.25 -4.62 27.11
CA GLY A 264 -1.66 -4.24 25.82
C GLY A 264 -1.64 -5.34 24.76
N CYS A 265 -2.36 -6.45 25.00
CA CYS A 265 -2.44 -7.56 24.06
C CYS A 265 -3.27 -7.24 22.80
N ILE A 266 -4.12 -6.23 22.85
CA ILE A 266 -5.05 -5.85 21.77
C ILE A 266 -4.93 -4.35 21.49
N LYS A 267 -4.90 -3.99 20.20
CA LYS A 267 -4.94 -2.58 19.76
C LYS A 267 -6.33 -1.96 19.96
N LYS A 268 -6.40 -0.64 20.14
CA LYS A 268 -7.67 0.09 20.34
C LYS A 268 -8.75 -0.24 19.32
N PHE A 269 -8.38 -0.33 18.05
CA PHE A 269 -9.31 -0.64 16.97
C PHE A 269 -9.84 -2.07 17.08
N ASP A 270 -8.97 -3.05 17.32
CA ASP A 270 -9.37 -4.45 17.47
C ASP A 270 -10.27 -4.66 18.71
N PHE A 271 -9.96 -3.98 19.82
CA PHE A 271 -10.85 -3.97 20.99
C PHE A 271 -12.27 -3.50 20.63
N PHE A 272 -12.35 -2.39 19.90
CA PHE A 272 -13.64 -1.84 19.45
C PHE A 272 -14.37 -2.81 18.50
N VAL A 273 -13.66 -3.48 17.61
CA VAL A 273 -14.21 -4.52 16.72
C VAL A 273 -14.78 -5.69 17.51
N TYR A 274 -14.05 -6.21 18.51
CA TYR A 274 -14.51 -7.34 19.31
C TYR A 274 -15.72 -6.98 20.16
N LEU A 275 -15.78 -5.76 20.69
CA LEU A 275 -16.97 -5.28 21.41
C LEU A 275 -18.21 -5.27 20.51
N ASN A 276 -18.07 -4.75 19.28
CA ASN A 276 -19.15 -4.77 18.29
C ASN A 276 -19.50 -6.19 17.85
N LEU A 277 -18.54 -7.11 17.79
CA LEU A 277 -18.78 -8.51 17.47
C LEU A 277 -19.72 -9.17 18.47
N ILE A 278 -19.57 -8.88 19.78
CA ILE A 278 -20.50 -9.38 20.81
C ILE A 278 -21.94 -8.90 20.50
N VAL A 279 -22.08 -7.63 20.12
CA VAL A 279 -23.40 -7.06 19.76
C VAL A 279 -23.94 -7.74 18.50
N VAL A 280 -23.13 -7.96 17.48
CA VAL A 280 -23.53 -8.64 16.24
C VAL A 280 -23.98 -10.06 16.52
N LEU A 281 -23.29 -10.80 17.37
CA LEU A 281 -23.70 -12.14 17.80
C LEU A 281 -25.09 -12.13 18.48
N TRP A 282 -25.31 -11.13 19.34
CA TRP A 282 -26.64 -10.94 19.94
C TRP A 282 -27.71 -10.70 18.87
N VAL A 283 -27.45 -9.83 17.92
CA VAL A 283 -28.40 -9.52 16.83
C VAL A 283 -28.69 -10.76 16.00
N ILE A 284 -27.68 -11.55 15.66
CA ILE A 284 -27.86 -12.80 14.90
C ILE A 284 -28.74 -13.78 15.66
N CYS A 285 -28.52 -13.91 16.97
CA CYS A 285 -29.27 -14.88 17.79
C CYS A 285 -30.72 -14.46 18.06
N TYR A 286 -30.97 -13.18 18.27
CA TYR A 286 -32.30 -12.73 18.76
C TYR A 286 -33.12 -11.97 17.73
N MET A 287 -32.50 -11.15 16.88
CA MET A 287 -33.19 -10.29 15.91
C MET A 287 -32.44 -10.16 14.57
N PRO A 288 -32.20 -11.24 13.81
CA PRO A 288 -31.41 -11.20 12.61
C PRO A 288 -31.94 -10.22 11.52
N LYS A 289 -33.25 -9.94 11.57
CA LYS A 289 -33.87 -8.97 10.63
C LYS A 289 -33.27 -7.56 10.72
N ILE A 290 -32.72 -7.17 11.87
CA ILE A 290 -32.07 -5.84 12.04
C ILE A 290 -30.91 -5.66 11.08
N ILE A 291 -30.17 -6.71 10.75
CA ILE A 291 -29.02 -6.66 9.83
C ILE A 291 -29.43 -6.14 8.44
N PHE A 292 -30.65 -6.43 8.02
CA PHE A 292 -31.18 -6.04 6.71
C PHE A 292 -31.84 -4.65 6.68
N GLY A 293 -31.55 -3.78 7.61
CA GLY A 293 -31.95 -2.38 7.73
C GLY A 293 -33.23 -1.95 6.97
N ILE A 294 -33.12 -1.85 5.66
CA ILE A 294 -34.21 -1.39 4.77
C ILE A 294 -35.45 -2.30 4.80
N VAL A 295 -35.30 -3.60 5.07
CA VAL A 295 -36.43 -4.56 5.17
C VAL A 295 -37.33 -4.21 6.36
N ASN A 296 -36.77 -3.54 7.37
CA ASN A 296 -37.55 -3.09 8.52
C ASN A 296 -38.47 -1.91 8.18
N ILE A 297 -38.13 -1.11 7.15
CA ILE A 297 -38.97 0.03 6.70
C ILE A 297 -40.24 -0.48 5.97
N ILE A 298 -40.16 -1.65 5.33
CA ILE A 298 -41.27 -2.22 4.56
C ILE A 298 -42.33 -2.89 5.46
N GLY A 299 -41.99 -3.11 6.72
CA GLY A 299 -42.94 -3.67 7.69
C GLY A 299 -43.76 -2.58 8.40
N ASP A 300 -45.03 -2.84 8.70
CA ASP A 300 -46.08 -1.97 9.24
C ASP A 300 -45.82 -1.21 10.56
N LYS A 301 -44.61 -0.77 10.81
CA LYS A 301 -44.29 -0.03 12.05
C LYS A 301 -43.99 1.43 11.76
N SER A 302 -44.68 2.30 12.50
CA SER A 302 -44.35 3.72 12.54
C SER A 302 -42.99 3.92 13.18
N TYR A 303 -42.00 4.38 12.38
CA TYR A 303 -40.67 4.78 12.84
C TYR A 303 -40.62 6.27 13.10
N ASN A 304 -39.88 6.66 14.15
CA ASN A 304 -39.56 8.06 14.37
C ASN A 304 -38.60 8.59 13.30
N GLY A 305 -38.61 9.91 13.08
CA GLY A 305 -37.71 10.54 12.10
C GLY A 305 -36.23 10.19 12.30
N PHE A 306 -35.79 10.05 13.56
CA PHE A 306 -34.42 9.60 13.90
C PHE A 306 -34.15 8.17 13.46
N GLU A 307 -35.05 7.24 13.68
CA GLU A 307 -34.91 5.83 13.28
C GLU A 307 -34.89 5.71 11.76
N ASN A 308 -35.73 6.45 11.04
CA ASN A 308 -35.72 6.48 9.57
C ASN A 308 -34.37 6.98 9.02
N ALA A 309 -33.83 8.07 9.58
CA ALA A 309 -32.53 8.58 9.22
C ALA A 309 -31.41 7.56 9.53
N LEU A 310 -31.43 6.94 10.70
CA LEU A 310 -30.46 5.94 11.12
C LEU A 310 -30.45 4.72 10.19
N ILE A 311 -31.62 4.18 9.85
CA ILE A 311 -31.78 3.03 8.95
C ILE A 311 -31.27 3.40 7.54
N THR A 312 -31.58 4.60 7.06
CA THR A 312 -31.15 5.05 5.73
C THR A 312 -29.62 5.17 5.66
N ILE A 313 -29.00 5.85 6.62
CA ILE A 313 -27.52 5.99 6.71
C ILE A 313 -26.87 4.62 6.83
N TYR A 314 -27.37 3.75 7.69
CA TYR A 314 -26.87 2.39 7.86
C TYR A 314 -26.91 1.60 6.55
N THR A 315 -28.03 1.64 5.84
CA THR A 315 -28.20 0.91 4.59
C THR A 315 -27.19 1.35 3.53
N ILE A 316 -26.93 2.66 3.41
CA ILE A 316 -25.91 3.21 2.51
C ILE A 316 -24.51 2.73 2.93
N LEU A 317 -24.16 2.84 4.21
CA LEU A 317 -22.85 2.40 4.72
C LEU A 317 -22.65 0.90 4.54
N LEU A 318 -23.66 0.09 4.86
CA LEU A 318 -23.62 -1.36 4.68
C LEU A 318 -23.40 -1.73 3.21
N ALA A 319 -24.13 -1.10 2.30
CA ALA A 319 -23.97 -1.32 0.87
C ALA A 319 -22.55 -0.98 0.39
N LEU A 320 -21.98 0.14 0.84
CA LEU A 320 -20.60 0.53 0.50
C LEU A 320 -19.57 -0.47 1.03
N VAL A 321 -19.73 -0.95 2.27
CA VAL A 321 -18.82 -1.94 2.87
C VAL A 321 -18.93 -3.29 2.15
N LEU A 322 -20.16 -3.77 1.85
CA LEU A 322 -20.36 -5.03 1.12
C LEU A 322 -19.81 -4.96 -0.30
N PHE A 323 -20.03 -3.85 -1.01
CA PHE A 323 -19.45 -3.64 -2.34
C PHE A 323 -17.91 -3.64 -2.28
N SER A 324 -17.34 -2.95 -1.29
CA SER A 324 -15.89 -2.95 -1.06
C SER A 324 -15.38 -4.35 -0.74
N LEU A 325 -16.10 -5.12 0.09
CA LEU A 325 -15.75 -6.51 0.46
C LEU A 325 -15.74 -7.42 -0.78
N GLN A 326 -16.77 -7.33 -1.62
CA GLN A 326 -16.86 -8.08 -2.87
C GLN A 326 -15.68 -7.77 -3.79
N LYS A 327 -15.34 -6.48 -3.93
CA LYS A 327 -14.21 -6.04 -4.75
C LYS A 327 -12.88 -6.53 -4.20
N THR A 328 -12.67 -6.44 -2.89
CA THR A 328 -11.46 -6.92 -2.22
C THR A 328 -11.30 -8.44 -2.33
N ALA A 329 -12.40 -9.20 -2.17
CA ALA A 329 -12.38 -10.65 -2.32
C ALA A 329 -12.04 -11.09 -3.75
N ARG A 330 -12.36 -10.27 -4.76
CA ARG A 330 -12.08 -10.55 -6.18
C ARG A 330 -10.79 -9.92 -6.68
N LYS A 331 -9.90 -9.40 -5.81
CA LYS A 331 -8.69 -8.68 -6.26
C LYS A 331 -7.82 -9.46 -7.25
N ASN A 332 -7.80 -10.79 -7.13
CA ASN A 332 -7.02 -11.67 -8.00
C ASN A 332 -7.75 -12.08 -9.30
N SER A 333 -9.04 -11.78 -9.43
CA SER A 333 -9.87 -12.10 -10.61
C SER A 333 -10.19 -10.86 -11.45
N ILE A 334 -9.90 -9.66 -10.96
CA ILE A 334 -10.19 -8.43 -11.68
C ILE A 334 -8.92 -8.02 -12.42
N VAL A 335 -8.97 -8.11 -13.74
CA VAL A 335 -7.99 -7.46 -14.60
C VAL A 335 -8.06 -5.96 -14.31
N PRO A 336 -6.97 -5.31 -13.91
CA PRO A 336 -6.98 -3.85 -13.72
C PRO A 336 -7.21 -3.21 -15.09
N SER A 337 -8.39 -2.64 -15.29
CA SER A 337 -8.71 -1.81 -16.44
C SER A 337 -8.13 -0.42 -16.27
#